data_d5dea4146fe488a86b50683ab46f5a36
#
_entry.id   d5dea4146fe488a86b50683ab46f5a36
#
_cell.length_a   1.000
_cell.length_b   1.000
_cell.length_c   1.000
_cell.angle_alpha   90.00
_cell.angle_beta   90.00
_cell.angle_gamma   90.00
#
_symmetry.space_group_name_H-M   'P 1'
#
loop_
_entity.id
_entity.type
_entity.pdbx_description
1 polymer ?
#
loop_
_entity_poly.entity_id
_entity_poly.type
_entity_poly.pdbx_seq_one_letter_code
_entity_poly.pdbx_strand_id
1 'polypeptide(L)'
;IFAEDEFPPNSGIYIRDLGPDVLLRSVAIAYRGAKSVVASPKVRKTPGSFSQSVRVGDWLLLAGQDAVGFNRQVEAEGDLAGQTEVTLQHTMDILEEAGGTLDDIVKTTVYLVAGQDRSKFAAAYRKFFNRYSRSSRMPAGLTVEVRELSPRCLVEIDAVAYLGD
;
A
#
# COMPACT_ATOMS: atom_id res chain seq x y z
N ILE A 1 -13.70 -20.77 3.71
CA ILE A 1 -12.66 -20.71 2.68
C ILE A 1 -11.43 -20.03 3.30
N PHE A 2 -11.56 -18.89 3.96
CA PHE A 2 -10.54 -18.30 4.83
C PHE A 2 -11.07 -18.30 6.25
N ALA A 3 -10.19 -18.55 7.25
CA ALA A 3 -10.57 -18.33 8.64
C ALA A 3 -10.78 -16.83 8.91
N GLU A 4 -11.51 -16.51 9.96
CA GLU A 4 -11.68 -15.13 10.39
C GLU A 4 -10.31 -14.53 10.69
N ASP A 5 -10.04 -13.34 10.20
CA ASP A 5 -8.75 -12.64 10.27
C ASP A 5 -7.56 -13.26 9.47
N GLU A 6 -7.79 -14.26 8.61
CA GLU A 6 -6.76 -14.85 7.72
C GLU A 6 -6.97 -14.50 6.24
N PHE A 7 -7.50 -13.34 5.96
CA PHE A 7 -7.72 -12.87 4.59
C PHE A 7 -6.40 -12.45 3.92
N PRO A 8 -6.29 -12.61 2.58
CA PRO A 8 -5.15 -12.07 1.84
C PRO A 8 -5.12 -10.54 1.91
N PRO A 9 -3.95 -9.91 1.75
CA PRO A 9 -3.87 -8.48 1.53
C PRO A 9 -4.52 -8.12 0.19
N ASN A 10 -5.10 -6.94 0.10
CA ASN A 10 -5.83 -6.51 -1.08
C ASN A 10 -5.63 -5.01 -1.33
N SER A 11 -5.61 -4.63 -2.61
CA SER A 11 -5.71 -3.25 -3.08
C SER A 11 -6.91 -3.16 -4.00
N GLY A 12 -7.93 -2.44 -3.59
CA GLY A 12 -9.17 -2.25 -4.35
C GLY A 12 -9.23 -0.87 -4.98
N ILE A 13 -9.18 -0.79 -6.30
CA ILE A 13 -9.14 0.48 -7.03
C ILE A 13 -10.28 0.58 -8.04
N TYR A 14 -10.71 1.80 -8.33
CA TYR A 14 -11.69 2.09 -9.36
C TYR A 14 -11.00 2.66 -10.59
N ILE A 15 -11.08 1.94 -11.71
CA ILE A 15 -10.53 2.39 -12.99
C ILE A 15 -11.67 2.77 -13.95
N ARG A 16 -11.32 3.57 -14.95
CA ARG A 16 -12.31 4.14 -15.88
C ARG A 16 -12.89 3.08 -16.81
N ASP A 17 -12.08 2.14 -17.25
CA ASP A 17 -12.45 1.16 -18.27
C ASP A 17 -11.63 -0.12 -18.09
N LEU A 18 -12.30 -1.24 -18.07
CA LEU A 18 -11.71 -2.58 -18.01
C LEU A 18 -11.80 -3.34 -19.34
N GLY A 19 -12.41 -2.71 -20.35
CA GLY A 19 -12.77 -3.31 -21.63
C GLY A 19 -14.25 -3.66 -21.72
N PRO A 20 -14.74 -4.01 -22.92
CA PRO A 20 -16.14 -4.31 -23.16
C PRO A 20 -16.65 -5.41 -22.23
N ASP A 21 -17.78 -5.16 -21.59
CA ASP A 21 -18.50 -6.12 -20.72
C ASP A 21 -17.70 -6.64 -19.50
N VAL A 22 -16.57 -6.01 -19.15
CA VAL A 22 -15.76 -6.37 -17.98
C VAL A 22 -16.07 -5.44 -16.83
N LEU A 23 -16.67 -5.99 -15.77
CA LEU A 23 -17.02 -5.26 -14.55
C LEU A 23 -15.95 -5.35 -13.46
N LEU A 24 -15.15 -6.41 -13.47
CA LEU A 24 -14.12 -6.66 -12.47
C LEU A 24 -12.91 -7.35 -13.12
N ARG A 25 -11.71 -6.91 -12.76
CA ARG A 25 -10.47 -7.63 -13.04
C ARG A 25 -9.71 -7.88 -11.73
N SER A 26 -9.28 -9.10 -11.51
CA SER A 26 -8.48 -9.49 -10.35
C SER A 26 -7.13 -10.03 -10.79
N VAL A 27 -6.08 -9.66 -10.05
CA VAL A 27 -4.75 -10.26 -10.14
C VAL A 27 -4.43 -10.79 -8.75
N ALA A 28 -3.94 -12.03 -8.66
CA ALA A 28 -3.65 -12.66 -7.38
C ALA A 28 -2.29 -13.35 -7.39
N ILE A 29 -1.63 -13.32 -6.23
CA ILE A 29 -0.44 -14.12 -5.93
C ILE A 29 -0.89 -15.24 -5.00
N ALA A 30 -0.58 -16.50 -5.35
CA ALA A 30 -0.88 -17.65 -4.52
C ALA A 30 0.41 -18.33 -4.05
N TYR A 31 0.41 -18.80 -2.81
CA TYR A 31 1.54 -19.48 -2.17
C TYR A 31 1.03 -20.70 -1.38
N ARG A 32 1.73 -21.86 -1.50
CA ARG A 32 1.33 -23.11 -0.83
C ARG A 32 1.87 -23.29 0.58
N GLY A 33 2.96 -22.59 0.93
CA GLY A 33 3.60 -22.72 2.24
C GLY A 33 2.80 -22.04 3.36
N ALA A 34 3.38 -22.06 4.55
CA ALA A 34 2.83 -21.36 5.71
C ALA A 34 2.73 -19.85 5.42
N LYS A 35 1.65 -19.27 5.89
CA LYS A 35 1.35 -17.83 5.79
C LYS A 35 1.04 -17.31 7.18
N SER A 36 1.46 -16.09 7.46
CA SER A 36 1.07 -15.39 8.70
C SER A 36 0.62 -13.97 8.37
N VAL A 37 -0.45 -13.54 9.01
CA VAL A 37 -0.89 -12.15 8.96
C VAL A 37 0.04 -11.31 9.82
N VAL A 38 0.47 -10.16 9.28
CA VAL A 38 1.19 -9.13 10.04
C VAL A 38 0.38 -7.85 9.97
N ALA A 39 0.12 -7.26 11.12
CA ALA A 39 -0.70 -6.05 11.22
C ALA A 39 -0.15 -5.14 12.32
N SER A 40 0.05 -3.88 11.97
CA SER A 40 0.51 -2.87 12.93
C SER A 40 -0.68 -2.28 13.71
N PRO A 41 -0.57 -2.18 15.05
CA PRO A 41 -1.56 -1.46 15.84
C PRO A 41 -1.53 0.06 15.60
N LYS A 42 -0.48 0.57 14.97
CA LYS A 42 -0.35 1.98 14.59
C LYS A 42 -1.15 2.34 13.34
N VAL A 43 -1.59 1.33 12.57
CA VAL A 43 -2.36 1.50 11.35
C VAL A 43 -3.79 1.02 11.56
N ARG A 44 -4.74 1.79 11.09
CA ARG A 44 -6.15 1.45 11.21
C ARG A 44 -6.45 0.08 10.61
N LYS A 45 -7.16 -0.78 11.36
CA LYS A 45 -7.74 -2.01 10.79
C LYS A 45 -8.83 -1.60 9.78
N THR A 46 -8.66 -1.97 8.54
CA THR A 46 -9.63 -1.66 7.49
C THR A 46 -10.88 -2.50 7.69
N PRO A 47 -12.09 -1.93 7.65
CA PRO A 47 -13.31 -2.72 7.65
C PRO A 47 -13.41 -3.44 6.32
N GLY A 48 -13.20 -4.75 6.32
CA GLY A 48 -13.26 -5.55 5.11
C GLY A 48 -12.63 -6.92 5.28
N SER A 49 -12.74 -7.72 4.25
CA SER A 49 -12.24 -9.09 4.24
C SER A 49 -10.81 -9.13 3.65
N PHE A 50 -9.89 -8.35 4.24
CA PHE A 50 -8.47 -8.39 3.87
C PHE A 50 -7.57 -7.98 5.04
N SER A 51 -6.33 -8.44 4.99
CA SER A 51 -5.31 -8.15 5.99
C SER A 51 -4.45 -6.95 5.58
N GLN A 52 -3.83 -6.26 6.53
CA GLN A 52 -2.87 -5.19 6.24
C GLN A 52 -1.65 -5.73 5.45
N SER A 53 -1.17 -6.91 5.84
CA SER A 53 -0.15 -7.63 5.11
C SER A 53 -0.16 -9.13 5.43
N VAL A 54 0.50 -9.91 4.58
CA VAL A 54 0.72 -11.35 4.79
C VAL A 54 2.19 -11.67 4.52
N ARG A 55 2.83 -12.36 5.46
CA ARG A 55 4.17 -12.92 5.30
C ARG A 55 4.10 -14.33 4.72
N VAL A 56 4.92 -14.60 3.71
CA VAL A 56 5.08 -15.90 3.06
C VAL A 56 6.57 -16.19 2.89
N GLY A 57 7.13 -17.01 3.78
CA GLY A 57 8.59 -17.15 3.89
C GLY A 57 9.25 -15.80 4.20
N ASP A 58 10.19 -15.38 3.38
CA ASP A 58 10.90 -14.09 3.55
C ASP A 58 10.20 -12.91 2.85
N TRP A 59 9.09 -13.17 2.18
CA TRP A 59 8.34 -12.11 1.51
C TRP A 59 7.23 -11.57 2.39
N LEU A 60 7.06 -10.26 2.37
CA LEU A 60 5.92 -9.56 2.94
C LEU A 60 5.12 -8.89 1.81
N LEU A 61 3.87 -9.27 1.71
CA LEU A 61 2.93 -8.70 0.75
C LEU A 61 2.00 -7.74 1.51
N LEU A 62 2.11 -6.45 1.24
CA LEU A 62 1.31 -5.42 1.90
C LEU A 62 0.08 -5.09 1.05
N ALA A 63 -1.06 -4.90 1.70
CA ALA A 63 -2.24 -4.31 1.08
C ALA A 63 -2.01 -2.85 0.71
N GLY A 64 -2.81 -2.31 -0.18
CA GLY A 64 -2.85 -0.89 -0.46
C GLY A 64 -3.11 -0.10 0.82
N GLN A 65 -2.22 0.84 1.11
CA GLN A 65 -2.37 1.81 2.18
C GLN A 65 -2.81 3.15 1.60
N ASP A 66 -3.71 3.80 2.29
CA ASP A 66 -4.20 5.14 1.99
C ASP A 66 -3.99 6.08 3.19
N ALA A 67 -4.37 7.34 3.06
CA ALA A 67 -4.22 8.32 4.13
C ALA A 67 -5.41 8.36 5.10
N VAL A 68 -6.15 7.26 5.29
CA VAL A 68 -7.28 7.21 6.22
C VAL A 68 -6.81 6.84 7.62
N GLY A 69 -6.97 7.76 8.56
CA GLY A 69 -6.58 7.57 9.96
C GLY A 69 -7.58 6.75 10.79
N PHE A 70 -7.27 6.59 12.09
CA PHE A 70 -8.09 5.82 13.04
C PHE A 70 -9.52 6.33 13.19
N ASN A 71 -9.74 7.63 13.07
CA ASN A 71 -11.05 8.27 13.12
C ASN A 71 -11.88 8.07 11.83
N ARG A 72 -11.37 7.28 10.89
CA ARG A 72 -11.93 7.04 9.55
C ARG A 72 -12.06 8.30 8.68
N GLN A 73 -11.28 9.32 9.00
CA GLN A 73 -11.15 10.52 8.17
C GLN A 73 -9.83 10.51 7.44
N VAL A 74 -9.79 11.14 6.27
CA VAL A 74 -8.57 11.31 5.50
C VAL A 74 -7.70 12.34 6.20
N GLU A 75 -6.47 11.96 6.49
CA GLU A 75 -5.45 12.88 6.96
C GLU A 75 -4.86 13.67 5.79
N ALA A 76 -4.50 14.92 6.03
CA ALA A 76 -4.00 15.83 4.98
C ALA A 76 -4.96 15.93 3.78
N GLU A 77 -6.28 16.06 4.03
CA GLU A 77 -7.30 16.16 2.99
C GLU A 77 -6.97 17.28 1.99
N GLY A 78 -7.00 16.94 0.69
CA GLY A 78 -6.68 17.89 -0.39
C GLY A 78 -5.17 18.14 -0.61
N ASP A 79 -4.31 17.64 0.26
CA ASP A 79 -2.85 17.76 0.12
C ASP A 79 -2.23 16.41 -0.31
N LEU A 80 -1.90 16.30 -1.59
CA LEU A 80 -1.28 15.10 -2.15
C LEU A 80 0.07 14.75 -1.48
N ALA A 81 0.87 15.76 -1.15
CA ALA A 81 2.17 15.52 -0.53
C ALA A 81 2.00 14.99 0.90
N GLY A 82 1.11 15.62 1.67
CA GLY A 82 0.77 15.16 3.01
C GLY A 82 0.17 13.76 3.02
N GLN A 83 -0.78 13.46 2.12
CA GLN A 83 -1.34 12.11 1.99
C GLN A 83 -0.28 11.08 1.59
N THR A 84 0.68 11.43 0.73
CA THR A 84 1.79 10.55 0.38
C THR A 84 2.66 10.24 1.61
N GLU A 85 2.97 11.22 2.44
CA GLU A 85 3.73 11.03 3.68
C GLU A 85 2.97 10.12 4.67
N VAL A 86 1.67 10.32 4.87
CA VAL A 86 0.83 9.46 5.74
C VAL A 86 0.78 8.03 5.23
N THR A 87 0.52 7.83 3.94
CA THR A 87 0.44 6.52 3.30
C THR A 87 1.75 5.73 3.45
N LEU A 88 2.89 6.40 3.24
CA LEU A 88 4.22 5.78 3.42
C LEU A 88 4.54 5.50 4.89
N GLN A 89 4.04 6.34 5.82
CA GLN A 89 4.17 6.08 7.26
C GLN A 89 3.40 4.81 7.64
N HIS A 90 2.17 4.63 7.16
CA HIS A 90 1.41 3.39 7.39
C HIS A 90 2.15 2.17 6.83
N THR A 91 2.72 2.27 5.63
CA THR A 91 3.54 1.21 5.03
C THR A 91 4.75 0.87 5.93
N MET A 92 5.47 1.89 6.42
CA MET A 92 6.62 1.72 7.30
C MET A 92 6.23 1.09 8.64
N ASP A 93 5.12 1.53 9.24
CA ASP A 93 4.62 0.97 10.50
C ASP A 93 4.26 -0.52 10.39
N ILE A 94 3.72 -0.97 9.24
CA ILE A 94 3.45 -2.40 8.99
C ILE A 94 4.76 -3.17 8.77
N LEU A 95 5.73 -2.60 8.06
CA LEU A 95 7.06 -3.21 7.87
C LEU A 95 7.79 -3.42 9.20
N GLU A 96 7.76 -2.41 10.08
CA GLU A 96 8.36 -2.51 11.41
C GLU A 96 7.80 -3.68 12.24
N GLU A 97 6.48 -3.91 12.19
CA GLU A 97 5.84 -5.07 12.84
C GLU A 97 6.31 -6.42 12.28
N ALA A 98 6.70 -6.44 11.01
CA ALA A 98 7.27 -7.62 10.38
C ALA A 98 8.79 -7.78 10.65
N GLY A 99 9.41 -6.83 11.33
CA GLY A 99 10.86 -6.74 11.56
C GLY A 99 11.64 -6.17 10.37
N GLY A 100 10.96 -5.56 9.42
CA GLY A 100 11.56 -4.94 8.23
C GLY A 100 11.70 -3.43 8.33
N THR A 101 12.24 -2.86 7.28
CA THR A 101 12.49 -1.43 7.08
C THR A 101 12.11 -1.00 5.66
N LEU A 102 12.14 0.27 5.35
CA LEU A 102 11.91 0.76 3.98
C LEU A 102 12.94 0.21 2.96
N ASP A 103 14.14 -0.15 3.43
CA ASP A 103 15.19 -0.69 2.57
C ASP A 103 14.88 -2.11 2.05
N ASP A 104 13.95 -2.80 2.72
CA ASP A 104 13.50 -4.14 2.35
C ASP A 104 12.40 -4.13 1.29
N ILE A 105 11.82 -2.97 0.98
CA ILE A 105 10.84 -2.84 -0.09
C ILE A 105 11.51 -3.05 -1.43
N VAL A 106 11.09 -4.09 -2.14
CA VAL A 106 11.60 -4.41 -3.50
C VAL A 106 10.73 -3.80 -4.59
N LYS A 107 9.44 -3.61 -4.31
CA LYS A 107 8.49 -3.06 -5.29
C LYS A 107 7.39 -2.27 -4.61
N THR A 108 6.97 -1.17 -5.24
CA THR A 108 5.73 -0.46 -4.91
C THR A 108 4.84 -0.33 -6.14
N THR A 109 3.52 -0.38 -5.93
CA THR A 109 2.54 0.08 -6.91
C THR A 109 1.82 1.28 -6.33
N VAL A 110 1.84 2.38 -7.05
CA VAL A 110 1.19 3.62 -6.66
C VAL A 110 -0.06 3.82 -7.50
N TYR A 111 -1.17 3.98 -6.84
CA TYR A 111 -2.43 4.38 -7.46
C TYR A 111 -2.67 5.86 -7.16
N LEU A 112 -2.73 6.66 -8.21
CA LEU A 112 -2.87 8.10 -8.11
C LEU A 112 -4.17 8.52 -8.78
N VAL A 113 -5.01 9.25 -8.09
CA VAL A 113 -6.26 9.75 -8.68
C VAL A 113 -5.93 10.63 -9.88
N ALA A 114 -6.66 10.45 -10.98
CA ALA A 114 -6.43 11.17 -12.22
C ALA A 114 -6.48 12.69 -12.02
N GLY A 115 -5.58 13.40 -12.70
CA GLY A 115 -5.45 14.85 -12.60
C GLY A 115 -4.58 15.34 -11.44
N GLN A 116 -4.01 14.45 -10.63
CA GLN A 116 -3.06 14.83 -9.62
C GLN A 116 -1.68 15.18 -10.20
N ASP A 117 -0.98 16.10 -9.54
CA ASP A 117 0.37 16.49 -9.94
C ASP A 117 1.39 15.40 -9.57
N ARG A 118 1.80 14.63 -10.57
CA ARG A 118 2.81 13.56 -10.41
C ARG A 118 4.15 14.06 -9.88
N SER A 119 4.50 15.32 -10.15
CA SER A 119 5.77 15.88 -9.67
C SER A 119 5.74 16.14 -8.16
N LYS A 120 4.60 16.58 -7.62
CA LYS A 120 4.37 16.73 -6.18
C LYS A 120 4.41 15.39 -5.46
N PHE A 121 3.74 14.37 -6.01
CA PHE A 121 3.82 13.01 -5.50
C PHE A 121 5.28 12.52 -5.47
N ALA A 122 5.98 12.60 -6.60
CA ALA A 122 7.35 12.09 -6.71
C ALA A 122 8.33 12.81 -5.75
N ALA A 123 8.12 14.11 -5.53
CA ALA A 123 8.92 14.88 -4.57
C ALA A 123 8.67 14.42 -3.12
N ALA A 124 7.41 14.25 -2.70
CA ALA A 124 7.04 13.78 -1.37
C ALA A 124 7.54 12.35 -1.13
N TYR A 125 7.32 11.45 -2.10
CA TYR A 125 7.77 10.06 -2.06
C TYR A 125 9.29 9.97 -1.86
N ARG A 126 10.05 10.68 -2.69
CA ARG A 126 11.52 10.72 -2.60
C ARG A 126 12.01 11.32 -1.29
N LYS A 127 11.38 12.41 -0.83
CA LYS A 127 11.70 13.06 0.44
C LYS A 127 11.52 12.08 1.62
N PHE A 128 10.44 11.29 1.62
CA PHE A 128 10.18 10.31 2.65
C PHE A 128 11.25 9.20 2.68
N PHE A 129 11.55 8.59 1.53
CA PHE A 129 12.61 7.58 1.45
C PHE A 129 13.98 8.14 1.84
N ASN A 130 14.35 9.34 1.37
CA ASN A 130 15.62 9.97 1.76
C ASN A 130 15.72 10.24 3.28
N ARG A 131 14.60 10.41 3.96
CA ARG A 131 14.57 10.67 5.40
C ARG A 131 14.68 9.39 6.22
N TYR A 132 14.05 8.31 5.80
CA TYR A 132 13.85 7.13 6.64
C TYR A 132 14.56 5.86 6.12
N SER A 133 14.95 5.79 4.85
CA SER A 133 15.78 4.71 4.31
C SER A 133 17.25 4.94 4.65
N ARG A 134 17.96 3.86 4.95
CA ARG A 134 19.41 3.88 5.19
C ARG A 134 20.21 3.78 3.90
N SER A 135 19.61 3.22 2.87
CA SER A 135 20.19 3.12 1.53
C SER A 135 19.64 4.25 0.65
N SER A 136 20.40 4.67 -0.34
CA SER A 136 19.89 5.60 -1.36
C SER A 136 19.09 4.88 -2.46
N ARG A 137 18.79 3.60 -2.29
CA ARG A 137 18.10 2.79 -3.28
C ARG A 137 16.59 3.01 -3.17
N MET A 138 15.96 3.22 -4.31
CA MET A 138 14.51 3.26 -4.41
C MET A 138 13.99 1.90 -4.87
N PRO A 139 12.83 1.44 -4.37
CA PRO A 139 12.22 0.21 -4.87
C PRO A 139 11.83 0.34 -6.34
N ALA A 140 11.70 -0.79 -7.03
CA ALA A 140 11.04 -0.81 -8.33
C ALA A 140 9.61 -0.26 -8.17
N GLY A 141 9.16 0.59 -9.09
CA GLY A 141 7.87 1.27 -8.95
C GLY A 141 7.06 1.34 -10.24
N LEU A 142 5.74 1.28 -10.07
CA LEU A 142 4.77 1.57 -11.09
C LEU A 142 3.78 2.59 -10.54
N THR A 143 3.49 3.65 -11.30
CA THR A 143 2.42 4.60 -10.97
C THR A 143 1.30 4.48 -11.99
N VAL A 144 0.10 4.18 -11.52
CA VAL A 144 -1.12 4.02 -12.32
C VAL A 144 -2.10 5.14 -11.97
N GLU A 145 -2.64 5.81 -12.97
CA GLU A 145 -3.77 6.70 -12.74
C GLU A 145 -5.07 5.91 -12.62
N VAL A 146 -5.83 6.23 -11.58
CA VAL A 146 -7.11 5.61 -11.28
C VAL A 146 -8.22 6.65 -11.25
N ARG A 147 -9.46 6.20 -11.40
CA ARG A 147 -10.61 7.10 -11.37
C ARG A 147 -10.86 7.67 -9.98
N GLU A 148 -10.85 6.81 -8.99
CA GLU A 148 -11.05 7.15 -7.58
C GLU A 148 -10.47 6.06 -6.67
N LEU A 149 -10.23 6.42 -5.44
CA LEU A 149 -9.79 5.59 -4.32
C LEU A 149 -10.82 5.67 -3.20
N SER A 150 -10.46 5.30 -1.97
CA SER A 150 -11.26 5.60 -0.78
C SER A 150 -11.67 7.09 -0.80
N PRO A 151 -12.88 7.45 -0.34
CA PRO A 151 -13.37 8.81 -0.44
C PRO A 151 -12.36 9.85 0.02
N ARG A 152 -12.04 10.83 -0.82
CA ARG A 152 -11.08 11.94 -0.62
C ARG A 152 -9.60 11.53 -0.54
N CYS A 153 -9.27 10.25 -0.71
CA CYS A 153 -7.89 9.81 -0.89
C CYS A 153 -7.43 10.14 -2.30
N LEU A 154 -6.23 10.69 -2.41
CA LEU A 154 -5.59 11.09 -3.67
C LEU A 154 -4.53 10.09 -4.13
N VAL A 155 -4.05 9.27 -3.20
CA VAL A 155 -2.99 8.27 -3.41
C VAL A 155 -3.25 7.04 -2.55
N GLU A 156 -2.93 5.87 -3.11
CA GLU A 156 -2.84 4.59 -2.41
C GLU A 156 -1.56 3.90 -2.87
N ILE A 157 -0.88 3.18 -1.98
CA ILE A 157 0.38 2.51 -2.27
C ILE A 157 0.32 1.09 -1.72
N ASP A 158 0.50 0.08 -2.58
CA ASP A 158 0.86 -1.27 -2.15
C ASP A 158 2.37 -1.50 -2.24
N ALA A 159 2.84 -2.50 -1.51
CA ALA A 159 4.25 -2.82 -1.50
C ALA A 159 4.51 -4.32 -1.37
N VAL A 160 5.65 -4.73 -1.91
CA VAL A 160 6.24 -6.05 -1.68
C VAL A 160 7.61 -5.84 -1.09
N ALA A 161 7.88 -6.47 0.06
CA ALA A 161 9.17 -6.43 0.72
C ALA A 161 9.79 -7.83 0.81
N TYR A 162 11.12 -7.88 0.86
CA TYR A 162 11.91 -9.08 1.09
C TYR A 162 12.67 -8.94 2.40
N LEU A 163 12.40 -9.83 3.36
CA LEU A 163 12.90 -9.78 4.73
C LEU A 163 13.95 -10.89 5.00
N GLY A 164 14.47 -11.52 3.96
CA GLY A 164 15.56 -12.49 4.06
C GLY A 164 16.93 -11.82 4.10
N ASP A 165 17.90 -12.56 4.64
CA ASP A 165 19.32 -12.16 4.71
C ASP A 165 19.99 -12.04 3.33
#